data_237942c665c20292ab416175ce96048b
#
_entry.id   237942c665c20292ab416175ce96048b
#
_cell.length_a   1.000
_cell.length_b   1.000
_cell.length_c   1.000
_cell.angle_alpha   90.00
_cell.angle_beta   90.00
_cell.angle_gamma   90.00
#
_symmetry.space_group_name_H-M   'P 1'
#
loop_
_entity.id
_entity.type
_entity.pdbx_description
1 polymer ?
#
loop_
_entity_poly.entity_id
_entity_poly.type
_entity_poly.pdbx_seq_one_letter_code
_entity_poly.pdbx_strand_id
1 'polypeptide(L)'
;LEVSCGTAQFGHAFAHGGLYVTTSGASHTAQHGLAAMLEAASDGELDFVARTREYGERARHLRKMFLGAGFELVYADDNGQPIGDGFYLTLDYPGIESGELLLELLRYGISTITLKSAGSSRDGLRVCVSFVSKKEYPVLEERLAMFGEAKR
;
A
#
# COMPACT_ATOMS: atom_id res chain seq x y z
N LEU A 1 -1.34 17.67 6.48
CA LEU A 1 -0.27 17.39 7.45
C LEU A 1 0.21 18.73 8.02
N GLU A 2 -0.36 19.14 9.14
CA GLU A 2 0.27 20.19 9.94
C GLU A 2 1.48 19.55 10.61
N VAL A 3 2.64 19.70 10.00
CA VAL A 3 3.89 19.50 10.71
C VAL A 3 4.12 20.73 11.57
N SER A 4 3.61 20.74 12.77
CA SER A 4 3.90 21.77 13.78
C SER A 4 5.32 21.57 14.33
N CYS A 5 6.29 21.57 13.46
CA CYS A 5 7.67 21.81 13.84
C CYS A 5 7.82 23.31 13.91
N GLY A 6 7.39 23.90 14.99
CA GLY A 6 7.52 25.28 15.46
C GLY A 6 8.24 26.36 14.68
N THR A 7 8.45 26.25 13.36
CA THR A 7 9.18 27.29 12.67
C THR A 7 8.97 27.26 11.16
N ALA A 8 8.62 28.42 10.63
CA ALA A 8 8.84 28.80 9.24
C ALA A 8 10.27 28.41 8.73
N GLN A 9 11.24 28.29 9.59
CA GLN A 9 12.61 27.85 9.32
C GLN A 9 12.71 26.40 8.86
N PHE A 10 11.94 25.46 9.43
CA PHE A 10 11.94 24.07 8.96
C PHE A 10 11.38 23.96 7.55
N GLY A 11 10.23 24.58 7.30
CA GLY A 11 9.63 24.60 5.95
C GLY A 11 10.56 25.25 4.92
N HIS A 12 11.22 26.35 5.29
CA HIS A 12 12.20 27.02 4.43
C HIS A 12 13.43 26.13 4.16
N ALA A 13 14.01 25.53 5.19
CA ALA A 13 15.16 24.63 5.06
C ALA A 13 14.81 23.37 4.23
N PHE A 14 13.63 22.79 4.43
CA PHE A 14 13.17 21.65 3.67
C PHE A 14 12.90 21.98 2.20
N ALA A 15 12.19 23.08 1.93
CA ALA A 15 11.86 23.49 0.57
C ALA A 15 13.10 23.97 -0.20
N HIS A 16 13.89 24.85 0.39
CA HIS A 16 15.01 25.47 -0.30
C HIS A 16 16.33 24.75 -0.10
N GLY A 17 16.60 24.18 1.06
CA GLY A 17 17.84 23.44 1.34
C GLY A 17 17.81 21.97 0.87
N GLY A 18 16.63 21.36 0.77
CA GLY A 18 16.45 19.97 0.37
C GLY A 18 15.84 19.83 -1.01
N LEU A 19 14.53 20.06 -1.13
CA LEU A 19 13.79 19.76 -2.36
C LEU A 19 14.21 20.65 -3.53
N TYR A 20 14.24 21.98 -3.34
CA TYR A 20 14.51 22.90 -4.44
C TYR A 20 15.94 22.76 -4.98
N VAL A 21 16.93 22.58 -4.11
CA VAL A 21 18.34 22.41 -4.52
C VAL A 21 18.55 21.13 -5.31
N THR A 22 17.81 20.08 -5.00
CA THR A 22 17.94 18.76 -5.66
C THR A 22 17.09 18.63 -6.92
N THR A 23 15.95 19.32 -7.01
CA THR A 23 14.97 19.15 -8.10
C THR A 23 14.76 20.39 -8.96
N SER A 24 15.26 21.57 -8.53
CA SER A 24 14.97 22.87 -9.14
C SER A 24 13.47 23.21 -9.18
N GLY A 25 12.68 22.56 -8.34
CA GLY A 25 11.23 22.66 -8.27
C GLY A 25 10.49 21.58 -9.07
N ALA A 26 9.16 21.62 -9.03
CA ALA A 26 8.32 20.67 -9.74
C ALA A 26 8.33 20.93 -11.26
N SER A 27 8.28 19.87 -12.04
CA SER A 27 8.19 19.97 -13.51
C SER A 27 6.95 20.75 -13.94
N HIS A 28 7.11 21.79 -14.76
CA HIS A 28 6.01 22.59 -15.29
C HIS A 28 5.03 21.73 -16.10
N THR A 29 5.53 20.83 -16.93
CA THR A 29 4.70 19.91 -17.71
C THR A 29 3.80 19.05 -16.81
N ALA A 30 4.36 18.54 -15.70
CA ALA A 30 3.58 17.75 -14.75
C ALA A 30 2.53 18.60 -14.02
N GLN A 31 2.85 19.86 -13.67
CA GLN A 31 1.90 20.79 -13.05
C GLN A 31 0.74 21.11 -13.98
N HIS A 32 1.01 21.43 -15.25
CA HIS A 32 -0.04 21.70 -16.25
C HIS A 32 -0.89 20.44 -16.53
N GLY A 33 -0.25 19.26 -16.61
CA GLY A 33 -0.98 18.01 -16.76
C GLY A 33 -1.91 17.72 -15.57
N LEU A 34 -1.41 17.94 -14.36
CA LEU A 34 -2.24 17.78 -13.15
C LEU A 34 -3.38 18.80 -13.08
N ALA A 35 -3.12 20.06 -13.42
CA ALA A 35 -4.13 21.10 -13.46
C ALA A 35 -5.26 20.72 -14.44
N ALA A 36 -4.92 20.33 -15.66
CA ALA A 36 -5.90 19.90 -16.65
C ALA A 36 -6.72 18.66 -16.19
N MET A 37 -6.09 17.72 -15.49
CA MET A 37 -6.81 16.57 -14.91
C MET A 37 -7.78 16.99 -13.81
N LEU A 38 -7.39 17.95 -12.96
CA LEU A 38 -8.25 18.46 -11.89
C LEU A 38 -9.42 19.29 -12.45
N GLU A 39 -9.19 20.09 -13.48
CA GLU A 39 -10.24 20.81 -14.22
C GLU A 39 -11.24 19.82 -14.83
N ALA A 40 -10.78 18.83 -15.58
CA ALA A 40 -11.64 17.80 -16.16
C ALA A 40 -12.44 17.02 -15.09
N ALA A 41 -11.86 16.80 -13.91
CA ALA A 41 -12.57 16.18 -12.79
C ALA A 41 -13.64 17.11 -12.20
N SER A 42 -13.34 18.41 -12.08
CA SER A 42 -14.28 19.43 -11.62
C SER A 42 -15.48 19.58 -12.56
N ASP A 43 -15.22 19.49 -13.85
CA ASP A 43 -16.24 19.59 -14.90
C ASP A 43 -17.02 18.27 -15.11
N GLY A 44 -16.66 17.22 -14.39
CA GLY A 44 -17.31 15.90 -14.47
C GLY A 44 -16.89 15.05 -15.68
N GLU A 45 -15.89 15.49 -16.44
CA GLU A 45 -15.36 14.75 -17.59
C GLU A 45 -14.42 13.59 -17.14
N LEU A 46 -13.83 13.69 -15.95
CA LEU A 46 -12.93 12.69 -15.39
C LEU A 46 -13.39 12.25 -13.99
N ASP A 47 -13.78 10.97 -13.87
CA ASP A 47 -14.13 10.36 -12.59
C ASP A 47 -12.94 9.55 -12.03
N PHE A 48 -12.17 10.14 -11.14
CA PHE A 48 -11.07 9.46 -10.44
C PHE A 48 -11.56 8.32 -9.56
N VAL A 49 -12.73 8.48 -8.92
CA VAL A 49 -13.28 7.48 -8.01
C VAL A 49 -13.67 6.23 -8.77
N ALA A 50 -14.32 6.39 -9.94
CA ALA A 50 -14.66 5.25 -10.78
C ALA A 50 -13.42 4.49 -11.26
N ARG A 51 -12.35 5.21 -11.63
CA ARG A 51 -11.10 4.59 -12.08
C ARG A 51 -10.34 3.86 -10.96
N THR A 52 -10.43 4.33 -9.72
CA THR A 52 -9.75 3.70 -8.58
C THR A 52 -10.60 2.63 -7.90
N ARG A 53 -11.89 2.53 -8.18
CA ARG A 53 -12.82 1.57 -7.57
C ARG A 53 -12.35 0.13 -7.71
N GLU A 54 -11.76 -0.23 -8.86
CA GLU A 54 -11.25 -1.57 -9.10
C GLU A 54 -10.16 -1.97 -8.09
N TYR A 55 -9.31 -1.03 -7.68
CA TYR A 55 -8.27 -1.31 -6.66
C TYR A 55 -8.88 -1.58 -5.28
N GLY A 56 -9.94 -0.87 -4.91
CA GLY A 56 -10.69 -1.15 -3.69
C GLY A 56 -11.36 -2.54 -3.71
N GLU A 57 -11.90 -2.96 -4.85
CA GLU A 57 -12.44 -4.31 -5.02
C GLU A 57 -11.34 -5.37 -4.89
N ARG A 58 -10.19 -5.18 -5.52
CA ARG A 58 -9.03 -6.07 -5.41
C ARG A 58 -8.53 -6.15 -3.98
N ALA A 59 -8.38 -5.00 -3.29
CA ALA A 59 -7.94 -4.96 -1.90
C ALA A 59 -8.88 -5.75 -0.98
N ARG A 60 -10.19 -5.58 -1.11
CA ARG A 60 -11.18 -6.33 -0.33
C ARG A 60 -11.12 -7.83 -0.60
N HIS A 61 -10.95 -8.22 -1.86
CA HIS A 61 -10.87 -9.63 -2.23
C HIS A 61 -9.60 -10.29 -1.67
N LEU A 62 -8.44 -9.68 -1.90
CA LEU A 62 -7.16 -10.18 -1.40
C LEU A 62 -7.12 -10.22 0.13
N ARG A 63 -7.63 -9.16 0.78
CA ARG A 63 -7.78 -9.15 2.25
C ARG A 63 -8.56 -10.35 2.75
N LYS A 64 -9.71 -10.68 2.11
CA LYS A 64 -10.51 -11.84 2.49
C LYS A 64 -9.74 -13.16 2.34
N MET A 65 -8.96 -13.30 1.26
CA MET A 65 -8.16 -14.51 1.01
C MET A 65 -7.08 -14.68 2.08
N PHE A 66 -6.30 -13.64 2.37
CA PHE A 66 -5.24 -13.70 3.37
C PHE A 66 -5.78 -13.94 4.79
N LEU A 67 -6.83 -13.22 5.19
CA LEU A 67 -7.47 -13.44 6.50
C LEU A 67 -8.05 -14.86 6.60
N GLY A 68 -8.63 -15.41 5.53
CA GLY A 68 -9.10 -16.77 5.47
C GLY A 68 -7.99 -17.82 5.60
N ALA A 69 -6.77 -17.47 5.23
CA ALA A 69 -5.58 -18.31 5.38
C ALA A 69 -4.88 -18.16 6.76
N GLY A 70 -5.42 -17.36 7.68
CA GLY A 70 -4.92 -17.18 9.04
C GLY A 70 -4.01 -15.97 9.26
N PHE A 71 -3.88 -15.10 8.25
CA PHE A 71 -3.16 -13.82 8.40
C PHE A 71 -3.98 -12.80 9.19
N GLU A 72 -3.30 -11.83 9.77
CA GLU A 72 -3.88 -10.69 10.47
C GLU A 72 -3.43 -9.37 9.84
N LEU A 73 -4.22 -8.31 10.03
CA LEU A 73 -3.84 -6.97 9.56
C LEU A 73 -2.92 -6.29 10.58
N VAL A 74 -1.77 -5.80 10.13
CA VAL A 74 -0.83 -5.04 10.99
C VAL A 74 -1.35 -3.63 11.25
N TYR A 75 -1.87 -2.98 10.21
CA TYR A 75 -2.52 -1.67 10.30
C TYR A 75 -3.98 -1.84 9.87
N ALA A 76 -4.87 -2.01 10.84
CA ALA A 76 -6.29 -2.25 10.60
C ALA A 76 -7.12 -0.95 10.65
N ASP A 77 -6.69 -0.02 11.50
CA ASP A 77 -7.40 1.24 11.74
C ASP A 77 -6.43 2.37 12.10
N ASP A 78 -6.93 3.61 12.03
CA ASP A 78 -6.32 4.80 12.58
C ASP A 78 -7.31 5.44 13.55
N ASN A 79 -6.98 5.42 14.84
CA ASN A 79 -7.84 5.94 15.93
C ASN A 79 -9.26 5.36 15.90
N GLY A 80 -9.39 4.06 15.63
CA GLY A 80 -10.68 3.35 15.55
C GLY A 80 -11.48 3.59 14.27
N GLN A 81 -10.89 4.29 13.29
CA GLN A 81 -11.47 4.42 11.95
C GLN A 81 -10.76 3.43 11.00
N PRO A 82 -11.51 2.70 10.15
CA PRO A 82 -10.90 1.82 9.18
C PRO A 82 -9.93 2.59 8.27
N ILE A 83 -8.74 2.02 8.06
CA ILE A 83 -7.80 2.57 7.09
C ILE A 83 -8.41 2.47 5.69
N GLY A 84 -8.30 3.56 4.94
CA GLY A 84 -8.80 3.62 3.57
C GLY A 84 -8.08 2.65 2.64
N ASP A 85 -8.74 2.30 1.55
CA ASP A 85 -8.17 1.44 0.52
C ASP A 85 -6.97 2.12 -0.14
N GLY A 86 -5.97 1.30 -0.50
CA GLY A 86 -4.78 1.72 -1.19
C GLY A 86 -4.23 0.59 -2.06
N PHE A 87 -3.01 0.78 -2.57
CA PHE A 87 -2.34 -0.25 -3.36
C PHE A 87 -1.73 -1.37 -2.52
N TYR A 88 -1.73 -1.24 -1.20
CA TYR A 88 -1.03 -2.16 -0.30
C TYR A 88 -1.89 -2.59 0.87
N LEU A 89 -1.79 -3.88 1.19
CA LEU A 89 -2.21 -4.46 2.46
C LEU A 89 -0.99 -4.71 3.34
N THR A 90 -1.16 -4.53 4.64
CA THR A 90 -0.13 -4.85 5.63
C THR A 90 -0.60 -6.03 6.47
N LEU A 91 0.12 -7.12 6.40
CA LEU A 91 -0.28 -8.42 6.92
C LEU A 91 0.80 -9.01 7.79
N ASP A 92 0.39 -9.74 8.80
CA ASP A 92 1.24 -10.58 9.63
C ASP A 92 0.67 -11.99 9.73
N TYR A 93 1.48 -12.93 10.17
CA TYR A 93 1.02 -14.28 10.47
C TYR A 93 1.46 -14.63 11.90
N PRO A 94 0.52 -14.97 12.82
CA PRO A 94 0.84 -15.20 14.23
C PRO A 94 1.94 -16.25 14.42
N GLY A 95 2.96 -15.89 15.19
CA GLY A 95 4.03 -16.80 15.57
C GLY A 95 5.16 -16.94 14.55
N ILE A 96 5.17 -16.21 13.44
CA ILE A 96 6.25 -16.26 12.44
C ILE A 96 6.79 -14.84 12.22
N GLU A 97 8.10 -14.65 12.41
CA GLU A 97 8.78 -13.37 12.18
C GLU A 97 8.77 -13.03 10.67
N SER A 98 8.65 -11.73 10.32
CA SER A 98 8.41 -11.29 8.94
C SER A 98 9.46 -11.74 7.92
N GLY A 99 10.73 -11.87 8.33
CA GLY A 99 11.79 -12.37 7.45
C GLY A 99 11.62 -13.86 7.13
N GLU A 100 11.24 -14.65 8.10
CA GLU A 100 10.93 -16.08 7.94
C GLU A 100 9.64 -16.25 7.14
N LEU A 101 8.59 -15.47 7.47
CA LEU A 101 7.32 -15.48 6.77
C LEU A 101 7.46 -15.17 5.27
N LEU A 102 8.33 -14.20 4.94
CA LEU A 102 8.66 -13.88 3.55
C LEU A 102 9.24 -15.09 2.81
N LEU A 103 10.24 -15.77 3.43
CA LEU A 103 10.89 -16.94 2.84
C LEU A 103 9.91 -18.12 2.71
N GLU A 104 9.07 -18.33 3.70
CA GLU A 104 8.03 -19.35 3.65
C GLU A 104 7.05 -19.10 2.50
N LEU A 105 6.52 -17.89 2.36
CA LEU A 105 5.60 -17.53 1.28
C LEU A 105 6.24 -17.68 -0.11
N LEU A 106 7.54 -17.38 -0.24
CA LEU A 106 8.27 -17.58 -1.48
C LEU A 106 8.31 -19.06 -1.92
N ARG A 107 8.33 -20.01 -0.99
CA ARG A 107 8.25 -21.46 -1.30
C ARG A 107 6.93 -21.84 -1.95
N TYR A 108 5.87 -21.09 -1.64
CA TYR A 108 4.55 -21.23 -2.29
C TYR A 108 4.38 -20.31 -3.50
N GLY A 109 5.46 -19.61 -3.92
CA GLY A 109 5.44 -18.70 -5.07
C GLY A 109 4.68 -17.39 -4.81
N ILE A 110 4.56 -16.97 -3.53
CA ILE A 110 3.96 -15.70 -3.14
C ILE A 110 5.10 -14.74 -2.76
N SER A 111 5.28 -13.69 -3.56
CA SER A 111 6.31 -12.67 -3.32
C SER A 111 5.71 -11.44 -2.64
N THR A 112 6.37 -11.00 -1.57
CA THR A 112 6.00 -9.83 -0.78
C THR A 112 7.26 -9.05 -0.39
N ILE A 113 7.13 -8.01 0.41
CA ILE A 113 8.27 -7.37 1.10
C ILE A 113 7.95 -7.19 2.58
N THR A 114 9.00 -7.20 3.42
CA THR A 114 8.80 -6.95 4.85
C THR A 114 8.43 -5.49 5.11
N LEU A 115 7.65 -5.24 6.15
CA LEU A 115 7.30 -3.88 6.58
C LEU A 115 8.55 -3.12 7.05
N LYS A 116 9.53 -3.79 7.64
CA LYS A 116 10.82 -3.19 8.02
C LYS A 116 11.55 -2.61 6.81
N SER A 117 11.56 -3.32 5.68
CA SER A 117 12.15 -2.80 4.42
C SER A 117 11.39 -1.59 3.87
N ALA A 118 10.13 -1.43 4.24
CA ALA A 118 9.30 -0.29 3.88
C ALA A 118 9.36 0.87 4.90
N GLY A 119 10.22 0.77 5.92
CA GLY A 119 10.43 1.81 6.94
C GLY A 119 9.49 1.74 8.14
N SER A 120 8.70 0.66 8.31
CA SER A 120 7.85 0.45 9.47
C SER A 120 8.66 -0.06 10.68
N SER A 121 8.28 0.40 11.89
CA SER A 121 8.76 -0.17 13.15
C SER A 121 8.01 -1.46 13.54
N ARG A 122 6.85 -1.73 12.94
CA ARG A 122 6.08 -2.96 13.16
C ARG A 122 6.61 -4.08 12.30
N ASP A 123 6.48 -5.29 12.79
CA ASP A 123 6.73 -6.51 12.03
C ASP A 123 5.57 -6.80 11.07
N GLY A 124 5.80 -7.62 10.05
CA GLY A 124 4.82 -8.01 9.05
C GLY A 124 5.28 -7.81 7.61
N LEU A 125 4.37 -7.99 6.69
CA LEU A 125 4.58 -7.96 5.25
C LEU A 125 3.71 -6.89 4.58
N ARG A 126 4.21 -6.35 3.48
CA ARG A 126 3.46 -5.48 2.57
C ARG A 126 3.12 -6.25 1.30
N VAL A 127 1.84 -6.40 1.04
CA VAL A 127 1.29 -7.05 -0.16
C VAL A 127 0.74 -6.00 -1.11
N CYS A 128 1.14 -6.08 -2.38
CA CYS A 128 0.67 -5.15 -3.41
C CYS A 128 -0.60 -5.70 -4.09
N VAL A 129 -1.72 -5.02 -3.91
CA VAL A 129 -3.01 -5.44 -4.48
C VAL A 129 -3.15 -5.12 -5.96
N SER A 130 -2.41 -4.13 -6.47
CA SER A 130 -2.50 -3.72 -7.87
C SER A 130 -1.85 -4.71 -8.85
N PHE A 131 -0.91 -5.52 -8.37
CA PHE A 131 -0.17 -6.48 -9.19
C PHE A 131 -0.92 -7.79 -9.44
N VAL A 132 -1.89 -8.15 -8.60
CA VAL A 132 -2.61 -9.42 -8.71
C VAL A 132 -3.88 -9.19 -9.51
N SER A 133 -3.94 -9.76 -10.71
CA SER A 133 -5.13 -9.70 -11.55
C SER A 133 -6.19 -10.70 -11.11
N LYS A 134 -7.44 -10.47 -11.50
CA LYS A 134 -8.56 -11.39 -11.19
C LYS A 134 -8.33 -12.82 -11.72
N LYS A 135 -7.52 -12.98 -12.79
CA LYS A 135 -7.18 -14.28 -13.37
C LYS A 135 -6.25 -15.10 -12.47
N GLU A 136 -5.49 -14.42 -11.62
CA GLU A 136 -4.50 -15.04 -10.73
C GLU A 136 -5.10 -15.40 -9.36
N TYR A 137 -6.32 -14.95 -9.04
CA TYR A 137 -6.97 -15.23 -7.76
C TYR A 137 -7.06 -16.73 -7.43
N PRO A 138 -7.49 -17.63 -8.34
CA PRO A 138 -7.57 -19.05 -8.01
C PRO A 138 -6.21 -19.65 -7.64
N VAL A 139 -5.15 -19.24 -8.34
CA VAL A 139 -3.78 -19.70 -8.06
C VAL A 139 -3.28 -19.18 -6.71
N LEU A 140 -3.57 -17.93 -6.40
CA LEU A 140 -3.18 -17.35 -5.10
C LEU A 140 -3.96 -18.02 -3.96
N GLU A 141 -5.24 -18.28 -4.14
CA GLU A 141 -6.09 -18.94 -3.15
C GLU A 141 -5.59 -20.37 -2.85
N GLU A 142 -5.26 -21.16 -3.89
CA GLU A 142 -4.65 -22.46 -3.75
C GLU A 142 -3.33 -22.42 -2.97
N ARG A 143 -2.44 -21.49 -3.31
CA ARG A 143 -1.15 -21.34 -2.65
C ARG A 143 -1.29 -20.94 -1.18
N LEU A 144 -2.22 -20.05 -0.87
CA LEU A 144 -2.52 -19.65 0.50
C LEU A 144 -3.15 -20.80 1.31
N ALA A 145 -4.00 -21.62 0.68
CA ALA A 145 -4.55 -22.82 1.31
C ALA A 145 -3.45 -23.83 1.67
N MET A 146 -2.54 -24.11 0.71
CA MET A 146 -1.37 -24.98 0.96
C MET A 146 -0.48 -24.45 2.09
N PHE A 147 -0.22 -23.15 2.12
CA PHE A 147 0.54 -22.52 3.21
C PHE A 147 -0.18 -22.69 4.55
N GLY A 148 -1.47 -22.38 4.62
CA GLY A 148 -2.26 -22.46 5.85
C GLY A 148 -2.40 -23.90 6.38
N GLU A 149 -2.49 -24.91 5.50
CA GLU A 149 -2.50 -26.33 5.89
C GLU A 149 -1.16 -26.78 6.50
N ALA A 150 -0.04 -26.29 5.96
CA ALA A 150 1.29 -26.63 6.47
C ALA A 150 1.61 -25.97 7.83
N LYS A 151 0.82 -24.99 8.27
CA LYS A 151 1.01 -24.25 9.54
C LYS A 151 0.02 -24.65 10.64
N ARG A 152 -0.90 -25.56 10.37
CA ARG A 152 -1.81 -26.18 11.37
C ARG A 152 -1.15 -27.36 12.06
#